data_580da1cde0ddb0e6d8036fc9cb8c4a57
#
_entry.id   580da1cde0ddb0e6d8036fc9cb8c4a57
#
_cell.length_a   1.000
_cell.length_b   1.000
_cell.length_c   1.000
_cell.angle_alpha   90.00
_cell.angle_beta   90.00
_cell.angle_gamma   90.00
#
_symmetry.space_group_name_H-M   'P 1'
#
loop_
_entity.id
_entity.type
_entity.pdbx_description
1 polymer ?
#
loop_
_entity_poly.entity_id
_entity_poly.type
_entity_poly.pdbx_seq_one_letter_code
_entity_poly.pdbx_strand_id
1 'polypeptide(L)'
;MDKKNFKQWDYLKKAIPRIVHWSKKNNCKIYNIECVPIFGEELDILIFYKTDLELEMFKTKKITDLTKKEFIAILEEIGYTTEFNNNIRINFDSDENVQKNYQGNYGLRLTDD
;
A
#
# COMPACT_ATOMS: atom_id res chain seq x y z
N MET A 1 11.73 5.20 19.67
CA MET A 1 11.34 4.97 18.26
C MET A 1 12.55 5.10 17.36
N ASP A 2 12.68 4.22 16.40
CA ASP A 2 13.82 4.18 15.49
C ASP A 2 13.79 5.37 14.53
N LYS A 3 14.92 6.07 14.37
CA LYS A 3 15.04 7.20 13.44
C LYS A 3 14.78 6.79 12.00
N LYS A 4 15.13 5.56 11.61
CA LYS A 4 14.90 5.05 10.26
C LYS A 4 13.42 4.96 9.95
N ASN A 5 12.59 4.55 10.91
CA ASN A 5 11.14 4.47 10.70
C ASN A 5 10.54 5.84 10.46
N PHE A 6 11.04 6.87 11.15
CA PHE A 6 10.62 8.24 10.87
C PHE A 6 10.97 8.66 9.45
N LYS A 7 12.18 8.33 9.01
CA LYS A 7 12.61 8.66 7.66
C LYS A 7 11.80 7.94 6.60
N GLN A 8 11.45 6.67 6.84
CA GLN A 8 10.58 5.94 5.92
C GLN A 8 9.27 6.68 5.73
N TRP A 9 8.69 7.20 6.82
CA TRP A 9 7.44 7.95 6.76
C TRP A 9 7.57 9.25 5.98
N ASP A 10 8.72 9.90 6.01
CA ASP A 10 8.94 11.11 5.20
C ASP A 10 8.77 10.82 3.71
N TYR A 11 9.24 9.66 3.27
CA TYR A 11 9.05 9.23 1.87
C TYR A 11 7.60 8.83 1.61
N LEU A 12 6.99 8.10 2.54
CA LEU A 12 5.62 7.62 2.37
C LEU A 12 4.62 8.77 2.30
N LYS A 13 4.83 9.82 3.08
CA LYS A 13 3.97 11.01 3.03
C LYS A 13 3.96 11.65 1.64
N LYS A 14 5.04 11.50 0.89
CA LYS A 14 5.13 12.01 -0.49
C LYS A 14 4.56 11.01 -1.49
N ALA A 15 4.80 9.73 -1.28
CA ALA A 15 4.40 8.69 -2.22
C ALA A 15 2.90 8.42 -2.22
N ILE A 16 2.27 8.39 -1.04
CA ILE A 16 0.86 8.02 -0.90
C ILE A 16 -0.06 8.93 -1.71
N PRO A 17 0.04 10.25 -1.63
CA PRO A 17 -0.83 11.10 -2.46
C PRO A 17 -0.64 10.87 -3.95
N ARG A 18 0.58 10.56 -4.38
CA ARG A 18 0.86 10.32 -5.79
C ARG A 18 0.21 9.04 -6.30
N ILE A 19 0.30 7.94 -5.54
CA ILE A 19 -0.33 6.69 -5.97
C ILE A 19 -1.85 6.77 -5.90
N VAL A 20 -2.40 7.48 -4.91
CA VAL A 20 -3.84 7.70 -4.82
C VAL A 20 -4.33 8.48 -6.02
N HIS A 21 -3.62 9.53 -6.40
CA HIS A 21 -3.97 10.34 -7.57
C HIS A 21 -3.92 9.50 -8.85
N TRP A 22 -2.84 8.71 -9.02
CA TRP A 22 -2.68 7.81 -10.15
C TRP A 22 -3.86 6.83 -10.24
N SER A 23 -4.28 6.28 -9.10
CA SER A 23 -5.37 5.30 -9.07
C SER A 23 -6.69 5.89 -9.53
N LYS A 24 -6.95 7.15 -9.17
CA LYS A 24 -8.16 7.84 -9.59
C LYS A 24 -8.15 8.10 -11.10
N LYS A 25 -7.00 8.50 -11.64
CA LYS A 25 -6.86 8.74 -13.08
C LYS A 25 -7.01 7.47 -13.90
N ASN A 26 -6.71 6.32 -13.32
CA ASN A 26 -6.73 5.04 -14.02
C ASN A 26 -7.95 4.18 -13.67
N ASN A 27 -8.98 4.78 -13.09
CA ASN A 27 -10.25 4.14 -12.77
C ASN A 27 -10.11 2.89 -11.88
N CYS A 28 -9.14 2.93 -10.97
CA CYS A 28 -8.93 1.87 -9.99
C CYS A 28 -8.73 2.49 -8.61
N LYS A 29 -9.66 3.34 -8.22
CA LYS A 29 -9.56 4.15 -7.01
C LYS A 29 -9.22 3.32 -5.77
N ILE A 30 -8.13 3.71 -5.13
CA ILE A 30 -7.72 3.13 -3.85
C ILE A 30 -8.59 3.73 -2.75
N TYR A 31 -9.12 2.86 -1.89
CA TYR A 31 -9.97 3.28 -0.77
C TYR A 31 -9.11 3.67 0.45
N ASN A 32 -8.11 2.84 0.77
CA ASN A 32 -7.22 3.09 1.90
C ASN A 32 -5.86 2.44 1.64
N ILE A 33 -4.81 3.00 2.25
CA ILE A 33 -3.47 2.43 2.21
C ILE A 33 -2.94 2.39 3.64
N GLU A 34 -2.45 1.22 4.05
CA GLU A 34 -1.76 1.06 5.33
C GLU A 34 -0.31 0.69 5.04
N CYS A 35 0.62 1.45 5.59
CA CYS A 35 2.04 1.19 5.44
C CYS A 35 2.64 0.85 6.79
N VAL A 36 3.40 -0.24 6.83
CA VAL A 36 4.03 -0.70 8.07
C VAL A 36 5.52 -0.81 7.83
N PRO A 37 6.30 0.23 8.19
CA PRO A 37 7.75 0.11 8.19
C PRO A 37 8.18 -0.92 9.22
N ILE A 38 9.03 -1.85 8.79
CA ILE A 38 9.50 -2.93 9.65
C ILE A 38 10.97 -2.69 9.97
N PHE A 39 11.33 -3.06 11.16
CA PHE A 39 12.70 -2.96 11.64
C PHE A 39 13.65 -3.60 10.64
N GLY A 40 14.75 -2.92 10.29
CA GLY A 40 15.71 -3.44 9.32
C GLY A 40 15.44 -3.01 7.88
N GLU A 41 14.69 -1.93 7.70
CA GLU A 41 14.49 -1.29 6.40
C GLU A 41 13.49 -1.98 5.49
N GLU A 42 12.71 -2.93 6.02
CA GLU A 42 11.62 -3.52 5.27
C GLU A 42 10.37 -2.63 5.31
N LEU A 43 9.53 -2.77 4.30
CA LEU A 43 8.30 -2.01 4.22
C LEU A 43 7.17 -2.92 3.71
N ASP A 44 6.12 -3.02 4.51
CA ASP A 44 4.89 -3.69 4.10
C ASP A 44 3.84 -2.64 3.76
N ILE A 45 3.26 -2.78 2.59
CA ILE A 45 2.19 -1.89 2.13
C ILE A 45 0.97 -2.75 1.85
N LEU A 46 -0.18 -2.36 2.41
CA LEU A 46 -1.44 -3.03 2.14
C LEU A 46 -2.39 -2.00 1.54
N ILE A 47 -2.83 -2.27 0.31
CA ILE A 47 -3.72 -1.39 -0.44
C ILE A 47 -5.11 -1.96 -0.39
N PHE A 48 -6.09 -1.14 -0.01
CA PHE A 48 -7.48 -1.55 0.13
C PHE A 48 -8.34 -0.91 -0.94
N TYR A 49 -9.11 -1.74 -1.65
CA TYR A 49 -10.24 -1.27 -2.44
C TYR A 49 -11.48 -1.30 -1.57
N LYS A 50 -12.55 -0.68 -2.02
CA LYS A 50 -13.75 -0.57 -1.17
C LYS A 50 -14.45 -1.92 -0.99
N THR A 51 -14.58 -2.71 -2.06
CA THR A 51 -15.36 -3.94 -2.05
C THR A 51 -14.56 -5.15 -2.51
N ASP A 52 -15.01 -6.34 -2.10
CA ASP A 52 -14.44 -7.61 -2.56
C ASP A 52 -14.55 -7.73 -4.09
N LEU A 53 -15.65 -7.25 -4.64
CA LEU A 53 -15.88 -7.31 -6.08
C LEU A 53 -14.85 -6.47 -6.85
N GLU A 54 -14.57 -5.27 -6.38
CA GLU A 54 -13.54 -4.43 -6.99
C GLU A 54 -12.17 -5.10 -6.92
N LEU A 55 -11.82 -5.64 -5.75
CA LEU A 55 -10.55 -6.33 -5.57
C LEU A 55 -10.40 -7.47 -6.57
N GLU A 56 -11.43 -8.30 -6.69
CA GLU A 56 -11.42 -9.45 -7.59
C GLU A 56 -11.31 -9.00 -9.05
N MET A 57 -12.05 -7.98 -9.43
CA MET A 57 -12.03 -7.43 -10.78
C MET A 57 -10.65 -6.89 -11.13
N PHE A 58 -10.04 -6.13 -10.22
CA PHE A 58 -8.74 -5.53 -10.47
C PHE A 58 -7.63 -6.58 -10.52
N LYS A 59 -7.75 -7.65 -9.71
CA LYS A 59 -6.82 -8.78 -9.81
C LYS A 59 -6.92 -9.48 -11.15
N THR A 60 -8.14 -9.76 -11.57
CA THR A 60 -8.41 -10.46 -12.84
C THR A 60 -7.87 -9.68 -14.03
N LYS A 61 -8.03 -8.37 -14.00
CA LYS A 61 -7.55 -7.48 -15.07
C LYS A 61 -6.07 -7.11 -14.92
N LYS A 62 -5.38 -7.65 -13.91
CA LYS A 62 -3.98 -7.37 -13.60
C LYS A 62 -3.70 -5.90 -13.27
N ILE A 63 -4.72 -5.19 -12.83
CA ILE A 63 -4.60 -3.79 -12.42
C ILE A 63 -3.83 -3.71 -11.10
N THR A 64 -3.96 -4.72 -10.23
CA THR A 64 -3.16 -4.77 -9.01
C THR A 64 -1.67 -4.83 -9.32
N ASP A 65 -1.28 -5.57 -10.36
CA ASP A 65 0.13 -5.62 -10.78
C ASP A 65 0.62 -4.27 -11.27
N LEU A 66 -0.20 -3.54 -12.03
CA LEU A 66 0.14 -2.21 -12.52
C LEU A 66 0.26 -1.22 -11.37
N THR A 67 -0.65 -1.29 -10.40
CA THR A 67 -0.63 -0.42 -9.22
C THR A 67 0.63 -0.65 -8.41
N LYS A 68 1.02 -1.90 -8.23
CA LYS A 68 2.24 -2.27 -7.53
C LYS A 68 3.46 -1.70 -8.22
N LYS A 69 3.56 -1.86 -9.54
CA LYS A 69 4.68 -1.31 -10.32
C LYS A 69 4.75 0.20 -10.21
N GLU A 70 3.62 0.87 -10.29
CA GLU A 70 3.58 2.33 -10.20
C GLU A 70 4.00 2.81 -8.81
N PHE A 71 3.55 2.15 -7.76
CA PHE A 71 3.93 2.53 -6.40
C PHE A 71 5.44 2.40 -6.20
N ILE A 72 6.01 1.28 -6.66
CA ILE A 72 7.46 1.07 -6.57
C ILE A 72 8.20 2.12 -7.38
N ALA A 73 7.72 2.44 -8.59
CA ALA A 73 8.34 3.46 -9.43
C ALA A 73 8.34 4.84 -8.75
N ILE A 74 7.25 5.18 -8.06
CA ILE A 74 7.16 6.44 -7.31
C ILE A 74 8.19 6.44 -6.17
N LEU A 75 8.29 5.34 -5.42
CA LEU A 75 9.25 5.23 -4.33
C LEU A 75 10.70 5.34 -4.83
N GLU A 76 10.99 4.74 -5.97
CA GLU A 76 12.31 4.87 -6.59
C GLU A 76 12.60 6.31 -6.99
N GLU A 77 11.64 6.95 -7.64
CA GLU A 77 11.79 8.32 -8.13
C GLU A 77 12.07 9.31 -7.01
N ILE A 78 11.42 9.16 -5.87
CA ILE A 78 11.61 10.07 -4.74
C ILE A 78 12.81 9.70 -3.87
N GLY A 79 13.52 8.61 -4.19
CA GLY A 79 14.76 8.25 -3.51
C GLY A 79 14.64 7.24 -2.38
N TYR A 80 13.45 6.68 -2.16
CA TYR A 80 13.25 5.72 -1.08
C TYR A 80 14.16 4.50 -1.21
N THR A 81 14.21 3.90 -2.39
CA THR A 81 14.98 2.68 -2.61
C THR A 81 16.50 2.91 -2.55
N THR A 82 16.93 4.12 -2.81
CA THR A 82 18.33 4.48 -2.66
C THR A 82 18.75 4.49 -1.20
N GLU A 83 17.85 4.95 -0.30
CA GLU A 83 18.18 5.01 1.12
C GLU A 83 17.86 3.70 1.86
N PHE A 84 16.78 3.02 1.50
CA PHE A 84 16.26 1.87 2.27
C PHE A 84 16.29 0.55 1.52
N ASN A 85 16.66 0.51 0.27
CA ASN A 85 16.67 -0.67 -0.61
C ASN A 85 15.26 -1.09 -1.10
N ASN A 86 15.18 -2.27 -1.72
CA ASN A 86 13.96 -2.74 -2.39
C ASN A 86 13.18 -3.78 -1.60
N ASN A 87 13.36 -3.86 -0.27
CA ASN A 87 12.58 -4.78 0.56
C ASN A 87 11.18 -4.23 0.81
N ILE A 88 10.40 -4.19 -0.25
CA ILE A 88 9.04 -3.65 -0.23
C ILE A 88 8.08 -4.75 -0.63
N ARG A 89 7.09 -5.03 0.24
CA ARG A 89 6.01 -5.96 -0.06
C ARG A 89 4.72 -5.20 -0.18
N ILE A 90 4.02 -5.41 -1.30
CA ILE A 90 2.75 -4.75 -1.56
C ILE A 90 1.69 -5.82 -1.75
N ASN A 91 0.65 -5.79 -0.91
CA ASN A 91 -0.48 -6.69 -0.99
C ASN A 91 -1.77 -5.90 -1.08
N PHE A 92 -2.85 -6.59 -1.41
CA PHE A 92 -4.15 -5.96 -1.66
C PHE A 92 -5.23 -6.66 -0.88
N ASP A 93 -6.22 -5.90 -0.44
CA ASP A 93 -7.39 -6.41 0.27
C ASP A 93 -8.56 -5.44 0.01
N SER A 94 -9.66 -5.62 0.71
CA SER A 94 -10.82 -4.75 0.60
C SER A 94 -11.25 -4.23 1.97
N ASP A 95 -11.83 -3.03 1.98
CA ASP A 95 -12.46 -2.51 3.18
C ASP A 95 -13.62 -3.42 3.61
N GLU A 96 -14.34 -3.97 2.64
CA GLU A 96 -15.44 -4.89 2.92
C GLU A 96 -14.99 -6.07 3.76
N ASN A 97 -13.82 -6.65 3.45
CA ASN A 97 -13.25 -7.73 4.23
C ASN A 97 -12.92 -7.28 5.66
N VAL A 98 -12.37 -6.06 5.80
CA VAL A 98 -12.05 -5.53 7.13
C VAL A 98 -13.32 -5.34 7.96
N GLN A 99 -14.39 -4.83 7.35
CA GLN A 99 -15.66 -4.64 8.05
C GLN A 99 -16.29 -5.96 8.47
N LYS A 100 -16.26 -6.96 7.60
CA LYS A 100 -16.89 -8.26 7.86
C LYS A 100 -16.11 -9.14 8.83
N ASN A 101 -14.80 -9.21 8.66
CA ASN A 101 -13.97 -10.23 9.32
C ASN A 101 -13.07 -9.67 10.41
N TYR A 102 -12.91 -8.36 10.49
CA TYR A 102 -12.03 -7.70 11.48
C TYR A 102 -12.76 -6.60 12.23
N GLN A 103 -14.10 -6.61 12.20
CA GLN A 103 -14.95 -5.64 12.92
C GLN A 103 -14.60 -4.19 12.58
N GLY A 104 -14.19 -3.93 11.34
CA GLY A 104 -13.79 -2.61 10.90
C GLY A 104 -12.45 -2.14 11.43
N ASN A 105 -11.67 -3.03 12.05
CA ASN A 105 -10.41 -2.67 12.69
C ASN A 105 -9.22 -3.01 11.78
N TYR A 106 -8.64 -1.99 11.15
CA TYR A 106 -7.48 -2.18 10.27
C TYR A 106 -6.26 -2.69 11.03
N GLY A 107 -6.10 -2.31 12.29
CA GLY A 107 -5.03 -2.82 13.12
C GLY A 107 -5.07 -4.34 13.26
N LEU A 108 -6.27 -4.90 13.47
CA LEU A 108 -6.45 -6.35 13.52
C LEU A 108 -6.11 -7.01 12.19
N ARG A 109 -6.51 -6.39 11.07
CA ARG A 109 -6.20 -6.91 9.74
C ARG A 109 -4.69 -6.94 9.50
N LEU A 110 -3.98 -5.89 9.93
CA LEU A 110 -2.53 -5.80 9.72
C LEU A 110 -1.75 -6.84 10.50
N THR A 111 -2.29 -7.31 11.63
CA THR A 111 -1.62 -8.32 12.47
C THR A 111 -1.97 -9.75 12.05
N ASP A 112 -2.88 -9.92 11.12
CA ASP A 112 -3.31 -11.23 10.63
C ASP A 112 -2.70 -11.50 9.25
N ASP A 113 -1.86 -12.48 9.18
CA ASP A 113 -1.24 -12.88 7.91
C ASP A 113 -2.00 -13.99 7.24
#